data_d78cf1ff8c0e07bab575ced9f78e6c78
#
_entry.id   d78cf1ff8c0e07bab575ced9f78e6c78
#
_cell.length_a   1.000
_cell.length_b   1.000
_cell.length_c   1.000
_cell.angle_alpha   90.00
_cell.angle_beta   90.00
_cell.angle_gamma   90.00
#
_symmetry.space_group_name_H-M   'P 1'
#
loop_
_entity.id
_entity.type
_entity.pdbx_description
1 polymer ?
#
loop_
_entity_poly.entity_id
_entity_poly.type
_entity_poly.pdbx_seq_one_letter_code
_entity_poly.pdbx_strand_id
1 'polypeptide(L)'
;NTADTGDPHFVKLRLSLGYEQGNPALTAELGQRSPQLRNIINLILAGKTREDLRTVEDQLELREEIKASVNHVLAEGKVSEVYFNEFIVN
;
A
#
# COMPACT_ATOMS: atom_id res chain seq x y z
N ASN A 1 7.35 -3.69 10.02
CA ASN A 1 7.48 -5.04 10.60
C ASN A 1 6.28 -5.88 10.26
N THR A 2 6.47 -7.20 10.24
CA THR A 2 5.40 -8.16 10.00
C THR A 2 4.77 -8.62 11.31
N ALA A 3 3.67 -9.38 11.20
CA ALA A 3 2.96 -9.93 12.34
C ALA A 3 3.58 -11.24 12.88
N ASP A 4 4.73 -11.66 12.35
CA ASP A 4 5.41 -12.88 12.79
C ASP A 4 5.90 -12.77 14.23
N THR A 5 5.90 -13.91 14.91
CA THR A 5 6.53 -14.04 16.24
C THR A 5 7.90 -14.68 16.08
N GLY A 6 8.80 -14.44 17.02
CA GLY A 6 10.18 -14.96 17.00
C GLY A 6 11.16 -13.92 16.53
N ASP A 7 12.08 -14.29 15.61
CA ASP A 7 13.10 -13.38 15.12
C ASP A 7 12.49 -12.18 14.40
N PRO A 8 13.03 -10.96 14.57
CA PRO A 8 12.50 -9.79 13.91
C PRO A 8 12.59 -9.92 12.39
N HIS A 9 11.50 -9.60 11.73
CA HIS A 9 11.44 -9.51 10.28
C HIS A 9 10.96 -8.14 9.88
N PHE A 10 11.36 -7.70 8.69
CA PHE A 10 10.85 -6.45 8.18
C PHE A 10 10.50 -6.58 6.70
N VAL A 11 9.61 -5.70 6.28
CA VAL A 11 9.22 -5.56 4.89
C VAL A 11 9.63 -4.18 4.45
N LYS A 12 10.34 -4.11 3.33
CA LYS A 12 10.64 -2.84 2.68
C LYS A 12 9.78 -2.76 1.43
N LEU A 13 8.91 -1.76 1.40
CA LEU A 13 7.99 -1.56 0.30
C LEU A 13 8.10 -0.14 -0.21
N ARG A 14 8.34 -0.03 -1.51
CA ARG A 14 8.23 1.24 -2.23
C ARG A 14 7.15 1.05 -3.27
N LEU A 15 6.18 1.94 -3.28
CA LEU A 15 5.07 1.82 -4.20
C LEU A 15 4.75 3.15 -4.88
N SER A 16 4.08 3.03 -5.99
CA SER A 16 3.55 4.16 -6.75
C SER A 16 2.05 3.97 -6.92
N LEU A 17 1.33 5.08 -6.85
CA LEU A 17 -0.11 5.10 -7.08
C LEU A 17 -0.39 5.68 -8.45
N GLY A 18 -1.07 4.90 -9.29
CA GLY A 18 -1.49 5.35 -10.62
C GLY A 18 -2.92 5.89 -10.58
N TYR A 19 -3.15 7.02 -11.24
CA TYR A 19 -4.46 7.64 -11.32
C TYR A 19 -4.59 8.44 -12.62
N GLU A 20 -5.82 8.77 -12.99
CA GLU A 20 -6.06 9.50 -14.23
C GLU A 20 -5.48 10.90 -14.17
N GLN A 21 -4.86 11.34 -15.28
CA GLN A 21 -4.39 12.69 -15.44
C GLN A 21 -5.58 13.66 -15.60
N GLY A 22 -5.32 14.93 -15.34
CA GLY A 22 -6.35 15.95 -15.49
C GLY A 22 -7.26 16.10 -14.30
N ASN A 23 -6.83 15.61 -13.13
CA ASN A 23 -7.57 15.78 -11.88
C ASN A 23 -6.68 16.45 -10.83
N PRO A 24 -6.50 17.78 -10.91
CA PRO A 24 -5.62 18.49 -9.97
C PRO A 24 -6.09 18.40 -8.51
N ALA A 25 -7.39 18.26 -8.28
CA ALA A 25 -7.92 18.11 -6.93
C ALA A 25 -7.45 16.79 -6.31
N LEU A 26 -7.44 15.71 -7.07
CA LEU A 26 -6.93 14.42 -6.61
C LEU A 26 -5.43 14.47 -6.38
N THR A 27 -4.68 15.09 -7.29
CA THR A 27 -3.23 15.26 -7.13
C THR A 27 -2.93 15.99 -5.81
N ALA A 28 -3.65 17.06 -5.53
CA ALA A 28 -3.49 17.81 -4.28
C ALA A 28 -3.87 16.97 -3.07
N GLU A 29 -4.97 16.24 -3.15
CA GLU A 29 -5.42 15.37 -2.05
C GLU A 29 -4.39 14.28 -1.72
N LEU A 30 -3.83 13.63 -2.74
CA LEU A 30 -2.81 12.58 -2.54
C LEU A 30 -1.60 13.14 -1.80
N GLY A 31 -1.16 14.34 -2.15
CA GLY A 31 -0.07 15.00 -1.44
C GLY A 31 -0.43 15.35 0.00
N GLN A 32 -1.59 15.92 0.23
CA GLN A 32 -2.05 16.32 1.56
C GLN A 32 -2.25 15.13 2.48
N ARG A 33 -2.76 14.01 1.95
CA ARG A 33 -3.02 12.80 2.73
C ARG A 33 -1.84 11.85 2.78
N SER A 34 -0.69 12.20 2.23
CA SER A 34 0.47 11.31 2.19
C SER A 34 0.81 10.66 3.52
N PRO A 35 0.85 11.39 4.66
CA PRO A 35 1.09 10.75 5.96
C PRO A 35 0.00 9.75 6.34
N GLN A 36 -1.27 10.07 6.09
CA GLN A 36 -2.38 9.18 6.36
C GLN A 36 -2.29 7.91 5.51
N LEU A 37 -2.00 8.06 4.21
CA LEU A 37 -1.88 6.92 3.30
C LEU A 37 -0.72 6.00 3.70
N ARG A 38 0.41 6.57 4.09
CA ARG A 38 1.54 5.79 4.61
C ARG A 38 1.15 5.00 5.84
N ASN A 39 0.41 5.60 6.75
CA ASN A 39 -0.05 4.94 7.96
C ASN A 39 -0.99 3.78 7.63
N ILE A 40 -1.91 3.97 6.69
CA ILE A 40 -2.82 2.92 6.24
C ILE A 40 -2.01 1.72 5.70
N ILE A 41 -1.04 1.98 4.84
CA ILE A 41 -0.21 0.94 4.24
C ILE A 41 0.60 0.21 5.32
N ASN A 42 1.19 0.96 6.24
CA ASN A 42 1.96 0.37 7.34
C ASN A 42 1.10 -0.53 8.23
N LEU A 43 -0.14 -0.13 8.50
CA LEU A 43 -1.07 -0.93 9.30
C LEU A 43 -1.45 -2.22 8.58
N ILE A 44 -1.66 -2.17 7.27
CA ILE A 44 -1.92 -3.37 6.46
C ILE A 44 -0.73 -4.32 6.57
N LEU A 45 0.48 -3.82 6.37
CA LEU A 45 1.69 -4.65 6.43
C LEU A 45 1.92 -5.22 7.83
N ALA A 46 1.64 -4.45 8.87
CA ALA A 46 1.79 -4.91 10.26
C ALA A 46 0.86 -6.08 10.59
N GLY A 47 -0.24 -6.22 9.86
CA GLY A 47 -1.16 -7.34 10.01
C GLY A 47 -0.79 -8.59 9.21
N LYS A 48 0.31 -8.57 8.45
CA LYS A 48 0.73 -9.68 7.59
C LYS A 48 1.92 -10.41 8.19
N THR A 49 1.91 -11.73 8.03
CA THR A 49 3.07 -12.57 8.34
C THR A 49 3.95 -12.68 7.09
N ARG A 50 5.15 -13.23 7.25
CA ARG A 50 6.02 -13.53 6.11
C ARG A 50 5.31 -14.45 5.11
N GLU A 51 4.60 -15.47 5.60
CA GLU A 51 3.86 -16.40 4.76
C GLU A 51 2.77 -15.71 3.95
N ASP A 52 2.15 -14.67 4.50
CA ASP A 52 1.11 -13.89 3.82
C ASP A 52 1.64 -13.04 2.66
N LEU A 53 2.96 -12.94 2.51
CA LEU A 53 3.62 -12.08 1.54
C LEU A 53 4.49 -12.86 0.56
N ARG A 54 4.43 -14.19 0.58
CA ARG A 54 5.41 -15.05 -0.07
C ARG A 54 5.15 -15.27 -1.56
N THR A 55 3.90 -15.46 -1.95
CA THR A 55 3.56 -15.84 -3.32
C THR A 55 3.21 -14.63 -4.18
N VAL A 56 3.20 -14.83 -5.50
CA VAL A 56 2.75 -13.80 -6.44
C VAL A 56 1.28 -13.45 -6.16
N GLU A 57 0.47 -14.44 -5.87
CA GLU A 57 -0.95 -14.24 -5.51
C GLU A 57 -1.09 -13.40 -4.26
N ASP A 58 -0.26 -13.65 -3.24
CA ASP A 58 -0.25 -12.85 -2.02
C ASP A 58 0.06 -11.39 -2.32
N GLN A 59 1.02 -11.14 -3.20
CA GLN A 59 1.41 -9.78 -3.58
C GLN A 59 0.31 -9.09 -4.38
N LEU A 60 -0.38 -9.82 -5.26
CA LEU A 60 -1.53 -9.27 -5.99
C LEU A 60 -2.67 -8.91 -5.04
N GLU A 61 -2.95 -9.76 -4.06
CA GLU A 61 -3.96 -9.48 -3.04
C GLU A 61 -3.57 -8.27 -2.20
N LEU A 62 -2.30 -8.15 -1.84
CA LEU A 62 -1.80 -7.00 -1.08
C LEU A 62 -2.01 -5.71 -1.86
N ARG A 63 -1.71 -5.70 -3.16
CA ARG A 63 -1.91 -4.52 -3.99
C ARG A 63 -3.38 -4.11 -4.03
N GLU A 64 -4.28 -5.07 -4.18
CA GLU A 64 -5.71 -4.79 -4.22
C GLU A 64 -6.23 -4.31 -2.87
N GLU A 65 -5.74 -4.86 -1.78
CA GLU A 65 -6.09 -4.41 -0.43
C GLU A 65 -5.63 -2.97 -0.19
N ILE A 66 -4.41 -2.65 -0.57
CA ILE A 66 -3.88 -1.28 -0.47
C ILE A 66 -4.72 -0.32 -1.29
N LYS A 67 -5.02 -0.68 -2.54
CA LYS A 67 -5.82 0.14 -3.43
C LYS A 67 -7.21 0.42 -2.84
N ALA A 68 -7.88 -0.61 -2.34
CA ALA A 68 -9.20 -0.47 -1.75
C ALA A 68 -9.17 0.44 -0.52
N SER A 69 -8.18 0.26 0.35
CA SER A 69 -8.05 1.04 1.58
C SER A 69 -7.71 2.50 1.30
N VAL A 70 -6.83 2.76 0.34
CA VAL A 70 -6.50 4.12 -0.10
C VAL A 70 -7.73 4.79 -0.69
N ASN A 71 -8.43 4.10 -1.59
CA ASN A 71 -9.60 4.65 -2.25
C ASN A 71 -10.76 4.91 -1.28
N HIS A 72 -10.80 4.18 -0.17
CA HIS A 72 -11.83 4.39 0.85
C HIS A 72 -11.76 5.78 1.47
N VAL A 73 -10.57 6.35 1.61
CA VAL A 73 -10.39 7.67 2.26
C VAL A 73 -10.33 8.82 1.27
N LEU A 74 -10.15 8.55 -0.04
CA LEU A 74 -10.05 9.61 -1.04
C LEU A 74 -11.42 10.20 -1.37
N ALA A 75 -11.49 11.52 -1.42
CA ALA A 75 -12.72 12.26 -1.70
C ALA A 75 -12.78 12.80 -3.13
N GLU A 76 -11.61 13.10 -3.74
CA GLU A 76 -11.53 13.84 -5.00
C GLU A 76 -11.37 12.95 -6.23
N GLY A 77 -11.32 11.64 -6.04
CA GLY A 77 -11.18 10.67 -7.12
C GLY A 77 -10.65 9.36 -6.58
N LYS A 78 -10.19 8.50 -7.49
CA LYS A 78 -9.73 7.16 -7.13
C LYS A 78 -8.39 6.86 -7.78
N VAL A 79 -7.59 6.07 -7.07
CA VAL A 79 -6.39 5.44 -7.61
C VAL A 79 -6.83 4.24 -8.45
N SER A 80 -6.31 4.14 -9.66
CA SER A 80 -6.66 3.05 -10.58
C SER A 80 -5.71 1.85 -10.45
N GLU A 81 -4.46 2.09 -10.06
CA GLU A 81 -3.46 1.04 -9.92
C GLU A 81 -2.51 1.32 -8.76
N VAL A 82 -2.01 0.24 -8.17
CA VAL A 82 -0.91 0.28 -7.21
C VAL A 82 0.24 -0.53 -7.82
N TYR A 83 1.42 0.08 -7.91
CA TYR A 83 2.62 -0.58 -8.43
C TYR A 83 3.64 -0.72 -7.31
N PHE A 84 4.22 -1.91 -7.19
CA PHE A 84 5.34 -2.13 -6.28
C PHE A 84 6.64 -1.88 -7.03
N ASN A 85 7.34 -0.82 -6.68
CA ASN A 85 8.65 -0.49 -7.26
C ASN A 85 9.75 -1.30 -6.58
N GLU A 86 9.58 -1.61 -5.31
CA GLU A 86 10.50 -2.43 -4.54
C GLU A 86 9.68 -3.17 -3.48
N PHE A 87 9.94 -4.46 -3.35
CA PHE A 87 9.26 -5.30 -2.36
C PHE A 87 10.27 -6.31 -1.82
N ILE A 88 10.72 -6.09 -0.60
CA ILE A 88 11.68 -6.97 0.06
C ILE A 88 11.05 -7.46 1.34
N VAL A 89 10.98 -8.78 1.50
CA VAL A 89 10.56 -9.44 2.74
C VAL A 89 11.77 -10.17 3.30
N ASN A 90 12.15 -9.78 4.49
CA ASN A 90 13.34 -10.33 5.15
C ASN A 90 12.98 -11.37 6.20
#